data_aa488bdef1795c7500b2221b8a09d2fd
#
_entry.id   aa488bdef1795c7500b2221b8a09d2fd
#
_cell.length_a   1.000
_cell.length_b   1.000
_cell.length_c   1.000
_cell.angle_alpha   90.00
_cell.angle_beta   90.00
_cell.angle_gamma   90.00
#
_symmetry.space_group_name_H-M   'P 1'
#
loop_
_entity.id
_entity.type
_entity.pdbx_description
1 polymer ?
#
loop_
_entity_poly.entity_id
_entity_poly.type
_entity_poly.pdbx_seq_one_letter_code
_entity_poly.pdbx_strand_id
1 'polypeptide(L)'
;MFAGSQFSGDISKWDVSHVQDMLQMFSGSEFNGDISNWDVSKVQDMAGMFEKSQFNGEISNWNVSKVQDMARMFKNSQFNGDISNWNVAKKTDKTDMFKKSLLEKERKLPKWYKD
;
A
#
# COMPACT_ATOMS: atom_id res chain seq x y z
N MET A 1 8.83 -8.96 -2.30
CA MET A 1 8.72 -10.43 -2.57
C MET A 1 8.09 -10.70 -3.92
N PHE A 2 7.00 -10.04 -4.27
CA PHE A 2 6.33 -10.24 -5.55
C PHE A 2 6.56 -9.10 -6.54
N ALA A 3 7.63 -8.32 -6.35
CA ALA A 3 7.93 -7.19 -7.24
C ALA A 3 8.11 -7.68 -8.68
N GLY A 4 7.44 -7.00 -9.63
CA GLY A 4 7.50 -7.34 -11.05
C GLY A 4 6.92 -8.69 -11.42
N SER A 5 6.28 -9.37 -10.48
CA SER A 5 5.80 -10.74 -10.67
C SER A 5 4.41 -10.77 -11.29
N GLN A 6 4.10 -11.83 -12.01
CA GLN A 6 2.76 -12.10 -12.51
C GLN A 6 1.99 -13.03 -11.56
N PHE A 7 2.47 -13.14 -10.32
CA PHE A 7 1.83 -13.98 -9.33
C PHE A 7 0.35 -13.59 -9.15
N SER A 8 -0.52 -14.59 -9.17
CA SER A 8 -1.96 -14.38 -9.01
C SER A 8 -2.59 -15.39 -8.06
N GLY A 9 -1.80 -16.11 -7.27
CA GLY A 9 -2.31 -17.08 -6.32
C GLY A 9 -3.04 -16.43 -5.14
N ASP A 10 -3.74 -17.26 -4.37
CA ASP A 10 -4.47 -16.80 -3.19
C ASP A 10 -3.54 -16.77 -1.97
N ILE A 11 -3.29 -15.58 -1.47
CA ILE A 11 -2.45 -15.38 -0.28
C ILE A 11 -3.25 -14.75 0.86
N SER A 12 -4.58 -14.75 0.75
CA SER A 12 -5.44 -14.07 1.71
C SER A 12 -5.32 -14.61 3.13
N LYS A 13 -4.93 -15.87 3.28
CA LYS A 13 -4.83 -16.52 4.59
C LYS A 13 -3.41 -16.58 5.13
N TRP A 14 -2.46 -15.96 4.44
CA TRP A 14 -1.09 -15.92 4.96
C TRP A 14 -1.05 -15.15 6.28
N ASP A 15 -0.27 -15.69 7.22
CA ASP A 15 -0.04 -15.00 8.49
C ASP A 15 1.15 -14.05 8.31
N VAL A 16 0.85 -12.76 8.20
CA VAL A 16 1.87 -11.72 8.07
C VAL A 16 1.99 -10.89 9.35
N SER A 17 1.39 -11.36 10.44
CA SER A 17 1.27 -10.59 11.69
C SER A 17 2.60 -10.22 12.33
N HIS A 18 3.68 -10.92 11.99
CA HIS A 18 5.02 -10.62 12.51
C HIS A 18 5.92 -9.90 11.51
N VAL A 19 5.42 -9.63 10.31
CA VAL A 19 6.22 -8.99 9.26
C VAL A 19 6.40 -7.51 9.60
N GLN A 20 7.65 -7.03 9.51
CA GLN A 20 7.98 -5.63 9.77
C GLN A 20 8.37 -4.88 8.48
N ASP A 21 8.71 -5.59 7.42
CA ASP A 21 9.20 -4.98 6.18
C ASP A 21 8.43 -5.53 4.99
N MET A 22 7.71 -4.64 4.32
CA MET A 22 6.98 -4.96 3.08
C MET A 22 7.43 -4.05 1.94
N LEU A 23 8.69 -3.60 2.00
CA LEU A 23 9.27 -2.75 0.96
C LEU A 23 9.09 -3.38 -0.42
N GLN A 24 8.43 -2.64 -1.31
CA GLN A 24 8.23 -3.00 -2.72
C GLN A 24 7.59 -4.38 -2.95
N MET A 25 6.86 -4.89 -1.96
CA MET A 25 6.36 -6.26 -2.01
C MET A 25 5.57 -6.58 -3.29
N PHE A 26 4.75 -5.67 -3.77
CA PHE A 26 3.95 -5.86 -4.98
C PHE A 26 4.31 -4.83 -6.07
N SER A 27 5.49 -4.22 -5.99
CA SER A 27 5.90 -3.22 -6.98
C SER A 27 5.92 -3.83 -8.39
N GLY A 28 5.24 -3.17 -9.34
CA GLY A 28 5.18 -3.65 -10.72
C GLY A 28 4.43 -4.96 -10.90
N SER A 29 3.70 -5.41 -9.88
CA SER A 29 3.03 -6.71 -9.88
C SER A 29 1.64 -6.65 -10.51
N GLU A 30 1.21 -7.74 -11.10
CA GLU A 30 -0.17 -7.90 -11.59
C GLU A 30 -1.10 -8.44 -10.51
N PHE A 31 -0.60 -8.69 -9.31
CA PHE A 31 -1.42 -9.20 -8.21
C PHE A 31 -2.58 -8.24 -7.90
N ASN A 32 -3.78 -8.79 -7.81
CA ASN A 32 -4.98 -8.03 -7.43
C ASN A 32 -5.91 -8.90 -6.59
N GLY A 33 -5.34 -9.72 -5.71
CA GLY A 33 -6.12 -10.59 -4.84
C GLY A 33 -6.54 -9.91 -3.55
N ASP A 34 -7.17 -10.68 -2.68
CA ASP A 34 -7.70 -10.18 -1.41
C ASP A 34 -6.65 -10.30 -0.30
N ILE A 35 -6.23 -9.14 0.22
CA ILE A 35 -5.35 -9.08 1.38
C ILE A 35 -5.95 -8.21 2.49
N SER A 36 -7.29 -8.03 2.45
CA SER A 36 -7.99 -7.17 3.41
C SER A 36 -7.88 -7.66 4.85
N ASN A 37 -7.71 -8.95 5.05
CA ASN A 37 -7.63 -9.53 6.40
C ASN A 37 -6.20 -9.65 6.92
N TRP A 38 -5.21 -9.20 6.16
CA TRP A 38 -3.83 -9.21 6.65
C TRP A 38 -3.68 -8.31 7.86
N ASP A 39 -3.03 -8.83 8.90
CA ASP A 39 -2.65 -8.01 10.05
C ASP A 39 -1.28 -7.40 9.76
N VAL A 40 -1.28 -6.12 9.39
CA VAL A 40 -0.05 -5.39 9.05
C VAL A 40 0.36 -4.45 10.17
N SER A 41 -0.18 -4.66 11.38
CA SER A 41 0.00 -3.73 12.50
C SER A 41 1.45 -3.59 12.97
N LYS A 42 2.33 -4.52 12.63
CA LYS A 42 3.75 -4.45 13.00
C LYS A 42 4.65 -4.00 11.87
N VAL A 43 4.09 -3.73 10.70
CA VAL A 43 4.90 -3.31 9.54
C VAL A 43 5.41 -1.90 9.75
N GLN A 44 6.70 -1.69 9.53
CA GLN A 44 7.35 -0.40 9.64
C GLN A 44 7.73 0.20 8.29
N ASP A 45 7.89 -0.62 7.27
CA ASP A 45 8.30 -0.15 5.94
C ASP A 45 7.35 -0.68 4.87
N MET A 46 6.66 0.24 4.20
CA MET A 46 5.78 -0.05 3.07
C MET A 46 6.17 0.78 1.84
N ALA A 47 7.40 1.29 1.79
CA ALA A 47 7.83 2.11 0.65
C ALA A 47 7.69 1.32 -0.64
N GLY A 48 7.07 1.95 -1.65
CA GLY A 48 6.91 1.36 -2.97
C GLY A 48 6.09 0.08 -3.03
N MET A 49 5.35 -0.25 -1.96
CA MET A 49 4.67 -1.55 -1.88
C MET A 49 3.76 -1.83 -3.08
N PHE A 50 3.04 -0.83 -3.55
CA PHE A 50 2.13 -0.95 -4.69
C PHE A 50 2.54 -0.05 -5.85
N GLU A 51 3.80 0.36 -5.89
CA GLU A 51 4.29 1.21 -6.99
C GLU A 51 4.15 0.48 -8.32
N LYS A 52 3.54 1.14 -9.31
CA LYS A 52 3.29 0.57 -10.64
C LYS A 52 2.47 -0.72 -10.59
N SER A 53 1.69 -0.91 -9.53
CA SER A 53 0.93 -2.13 -9.30
C SER A 53 -0.49 -2.01 -9.86
N GLN A 54 -1.07 -3.15 -10.21
CA GLN A 54 -2.47 -3.23 -10.62
C GLN A 54 -3.42 -3.52 -9.46
N PHE A 55 -2.87 -3.63 -8.23
CA PHE A 55 -3.69 -3.91 -7.06
C PHE A 55 -4.75 -2.84 -6.84
N ASN A 56 -5.98 -3.27 -6.63
CA ASN A 56 -7.09 -2.38 -6.31
C ASN A 56 -8.06 -3.04 -5.32
N GLY A 57 -7.52 -3.81 -4.38
CA GLY A 57 -8.32 -4.47 -3.36
C GLY A 57 -8.64 -3.57 -2.18
N GLU A 58 -9.39 -4.12 -1.23
CA GLU A 58 -9.84 -3.40 -0.05
C GLU A 58 -8.79 -3.45 1.05
N ILE A 59 -8.26 -2.31 1.46
CA ILE A 59 -7.27 -2.22 2.53
C ILE A 59 -7.59 -1.09 3.52
N SER A 60 -8.85 -0.61 3.53
CA SER A 60 -9.25 0.48 4.40
C SER A 60 -9.13 0.13 5.90
N ASN A 61 -9.20 -1.15 6.24
CA ASN A 61 -9.12 -1.60 7.63
C ASN A 61 -7.70 -1.89 8.12
N TRP A 62 -6.70 -1.71 7.27
CA TRP A 62 -5.32 -1.94 7.71
C TRP A 62 -4.92 -0.95 8.80
N ASN A 63 -4.28 -1.48 9.85
CA ASN A 63 -3.68 -0.64 10.88
C ASN A 63 -2.24 -0.33 10.45
N VAL A 64 -2.03 0.88 9.96
CA VAL A 64 -0.71 1.32 9.46
C VAL A 64 -0.04 2.29 10.40
N SER A 65 -0.47 2.32 11.67
CA SER A 65 -0.04 3.34 12.64
C SER A 65 1.46 3.26 12.97
N LYS A 66 2.11 2.12 12.73
CA LYS A 66 3.54 1.95 13.01
C LYS A 66 4.42 2.11 11.79
N VAL A 67 3.84 2.35 10.62
CA VAL A 67 4.62 2.48 9.39
C VAL A 67 5.38 3.79 9.39
N GLN A 68 6.68 3.71 9.15
CA GLN A 68 7.58 4.86 9.15
C GLN A 68 7.91 5.33 7.74
N ASP A 69 7.78 4.48 6.74
CA ASP A 69 8.13 4.82 5.36
C ASP A 69 7.04 4.32 4.42
N MET A 70 6.38 5.25 3.76
CA MET A 70 5.36 5.00 2.73
C MET A 70 5.73 5.73 1.43
N ALA A 71 7.01 6.10 1.28
CA ALA A 71 7.44 6.81 0.07
C ALA A 71 7.12 5.97 -1.16
N ARG A 72 6.50 6.60 -2.16
CA ARG A 72 6.13 5.98 -3.44
C ARG A 72 5.22 4.76 -3.33
N MET A 73 4.52 4.60 -2.20
CA MET A 73 3.69 3.39 -1.98
C MET A 73 2.68 3.13 -3.10
N PHE A 74 2.05 4.17 -3.61
CA PHE A 74 1.05 4.07 -4.68
C PHE A 74 1.45 4.82 -5.95
N LYS A 75 2.74 5.12 -6.11
CA LYS A 75 3.22 5.84 -7.29
C LYS A 75 2.90 5.05 -8.55
N ASN A 76 2.29 5.70 -9.54
CA ASN A 76 1.87 5.06 -10.80
C ASN A 76 0.94 3.85 -10.58
N SER A 77 0.22 3.81 -9.46
CA SER A 77 -0.63 2.67 -9.08
C SER A 77 -2.06 2.84 -9.60
N GLN A 78 -2.72 1.72 -9.84
CA GLN A 78 -4.14 1.70 -10.22
C GLN A 78 -5.08 1.66 -9.01
N PHE A 79 -4.53 1.66 -7.80
CA PHE A 79 -5.35 1.62 -6.58
C PHE A 79 -6.30 2.83 -6.55
N ASN A 80 -7.57 2.57 -6.31
CA ASN A 80 -8.61 3.61 -6.28
C ASN A 80 -9.54 3.44 -5.07
N GLY A 81 -9.05 2.84 -3.99
CA GLY A 81 -9.83 2.59 -2.80
C GLY A 81 -9.82 3.77 -1.82
N ASP A 82 -10.61 3.62 -0.77
CA ASP A 82 -10.74 4.63 0.29
C ASP A 82 -9.82 4.27 1.44
N ILE A 83 -8.79 5.09 1.66
CA ILE A 83 -7.88 4.96 2.79
C ILE A 83 -7.89 6.21 3.66
N SER A 84 -8.99 6.98 3.60
CA SER A 84 -9.12 8.22 4.35
C SER A 84 -9.07 8.00 5.87
N ASN A 85 -9.44 6.81 6.34
CA ASN A 85 -9.44 6.48 7.76
C ASN A 85 -8.13 5.91 8.29
N TRP A 86 -7.11 5.78 7.43
CA TRP A 86 -5.81 5.32 7.89
C TRP A 86 -5.23 6.31 8.91
N ASN A 87 -4.70 5.76 10.00
CA ASN A 87 -4.01 6.56 11.02
C ASN A 87 -2.53 6.62 10.66
N VAL A 88 -2.16 7.63 9.87
CA VAL A 88 -0.78 7.80 9.39
C VAL A 88 -0.06 8.79 10.28
N ALA A 89 1.07 8.39 10.86
CA ALA A 89 1.84 9.26 11.73
C ALA A 89 2.39 10.47 10.95
N LYS A 90 2.48 11.61 11.63
CA LYS A 90 2.97 12.83 11.00
C LYS A 90 4.40 12.69 10.48
N LYS A 91 5.20 11.88 11.15
CA LYS A 91 6.62 11.69 10.80
C LYS A 91 6.84 10.66 9.70
N THR A 92 5.79 9.97 9.28
CA THR A 92 5.91 8.98 8.22
C THR A 92 6.38 9.63 6.92
N ASP A 93 7.38 9.04 6.28
CA ASP A 93 7.85 9.52 4.97
C ASP A 93 6.82 9.18 3.92
N LYS A 94 6.26 10.20 3.28
CA LYS A 94 5.22 10.06 2.26
C LYS A 94 5.65 10.66 0.91
N THR A 95 6.97 10.80 0.70
CA THR A 95 7.49 11.40 -0.53
C THR A 95 6.97 10.68 -1.76
N ASP A 96 6.36 11.43 -2.67
CA ASP A 96 5.82 10.91 -3.94
C ASP A 96 4.86 9.73 -3.77
N MET A 97 4.21 9.61 -2.61
CA MET A 97 3.36 8.46 -2.29
C MET A 97 2.29 8.18 -3.34
N PHE A 98 1.68 9.22 -3.89
CA PHE A 98 0.59 9.09 -4.87
C PHE A 98 0.95 9.67 -6.24
N LYS A 99 2.22 9.94 -6.49
CA LYS A 99 2.63 10.60 -7.75
C LYS A 99 2.20 9.76 -8.95
N LYS A 100 1.47 10.39 -9.88
CA LYS A 100 0.96 9.75 -11.10
C LYS A 100 0.05 8.55 -10.81
N SER A 101 -0.49 8.45 -9.60
CA SER A 101 -1.45 7.41 -9.25
C SER A 101 -2.83 7.75 -9.78
N LEU A 102 -3.72 6.74 -9.81
CA LEU A 102 -5.11 6.96 -10.18
C LEU A 102 -5.81 7.91 -9.20
N LEU A 103 -5.52 7.75 -7.88
CA LEU A 103 -6.10 8.64 -6.87
C LEU A 103 -5.72 10.10 -7.12
N GLU A 104 -4.47 10.35 -7.49
CA GLU A 104 -4.03 11.72 -7.79
C GLU A 104 -4.74 12.26 -9.04
N LYS A 105 -4.81 11.45 -10.10
CA LYS A 105 -5.44 11.86 -11.36
C LYS A 105 -6.92 12.17 -11.18
N GLU A 106 -7.61 11.45 -10.30
CA GLU A 106 -9.03 11.63 -10.04
C GLU A 106 -9.31 12.59 -8.89
N ARG A 107 -8.26 13.19 -8.32
CA ARG A 107 -8.36 14.17 -7.24
C ARG A 107 -9.05 13.59 -6.00
N LYS A 108 -8.73 12.33 -5.69
CA LYS A 108 -9.30 11.63 -4.54
C LYS A 108 -8.28 11.36 -3.44
N LEU A 109 -7.23 12.18 -3.34
CA LEU A 109 -6.21 11.99 -2.31
C LEU A 109 -6.81 12.10 -0.92
N PRO A 110 -6.37 11.24 0.02
CA PRO A 110 -6.88 11.34 1.39
C PRO A 110 -6.43 12.65 2.04
N LYS A 111 -7.26 13.13 2.98
CA LYS A 111 -7.00 14.44 3.61
C LYS A 111 -5.72 14.43 4.45
N TRP A 112 -5.31 13.28 4.96
CA TRP A 112 -4.08 13.20 5.76
C TRP A 112 -2.82 13.31 4.91
N TYR A 113 -2.94 13.17 3.60
CA TYR A 113 -1.78 13.31 2.70
C TYR A 113 -1.53 14.77 2.41
N LYS A 114 -0.33 15.22 2.72
CA LYS A 114 0.13 16.57 2.37
C LYS A 114 1.51 16.44 1.78
N ASP A 115 1.60 16.79 0.53
CA ASP A 115 2.84 16.72 -0.22
C ASP A 115 3.77 17.89 0.14
#